data_fd336f1a596d2269e96f8b8eaa22bcd5
#
_entry.id   fd336f1a596d2269e96f8b8eaa22bcd5
#
_cell.length_a   1.000
_cell.length_b   1.000
_cell.length_c   1.000
_cell.angle_alpha   90.00
_cell.angle_beta   90.00
_cell.angle_gamma   90.00
#
_symmetry.space_group_name_H-M   'P 1'
#
loop_
_entity.id
_entity.type
_entity.pdbx_description
1 polymer ?
#
loop_
_entity_poly.entity_id
_entity_poly.type
_entity_poly.pdbx_seq_one_letter_code
_entity_poly.pdbx_strand_id
1 'polypeptide(L)'
;MMPEHGQCRSVKGTPVVVFEDGFVVTPRHPTGYFGYIDRYTGYRKVSVRRRSVYVHRLVFEAFVNHIPSGLEIDHIDGSRTNNRLSNLRVVTKRENAVSNPISAARRLVASRANIKKAKASQLRPVVCLSDSGEMKVFQTMKDAARSTGTCEQSISKACRGIIKRAGGYKWNYNR
;
A
#
# COMPACT_ATOMS: atom_id res chain seq x y z
N MET A 1 -37.29 22.00 3.16
CA MET A 1 -36.18 22.63 3.92
C MET A 1 -34.94 21.86 3.59
N MET A 2 -33.97 22.44 2.84
CA MET A 2 -32.70 21.76 2.58
C MET A 2 -31.94 21.72 3.91
N PRO A 3 -31.31 20.60 4.27
CA PRO A 3 -30.47 20.55 5.46
C PRO A 3 -29.34 21.59 5.36
N GLU A 4 -28.86 22.10 6.48
CA GLU A 4 -27.80 23.12 6.58
C GLU A 4 -26.44 22.52 6.14
N HIS A 5 -26.21 22.44 4.83
CA HIS A 5 -24.96 21.95 4.24
C HIS A 5 -23.86 23.04 4.08
N GLY A 6 -24.12 24.24 4.60
CA GLY A 6 -23.21 25.38 4.45
C GLY A 6 -23.24 25.99 3.04
N GLN A 7 -22.14 26.65 2.67
CA GLN A 7 -22.03 27.27 1.34
C GLN A 7 -21.98 26.22 0.22
N CYS A 8 -22.53 26.55 -0.95
CA CYS A 8 -22.44 25.70 -2.13
C CYS A 8 -21.79 26.44 -3.30
N ARG A 9 -21.16 25.70 -4.19
CA ARG A 9 -20.59 26.22 -5.45
C ARG A 9 -20.78 25.24 -6.61
N SER A 10 -20.97 25.81 -7.79
CA SER A 10 -20.98 25.03 -9.03
C SER A 10 -19.56 24.63 -9.43
N VAL A 11 -19.38 23.38 -9.83
CA VAL A 11 -18.11 22.89 -10.35
C VAL A 11 -17.97 23.30 -11.83
N LYS A 12 -16.96 24.10 -12.15
CA LYS A 12 -16.72 24.65 -13.50
C LYS A 12 -16.77 23.55 -14.57
N GLY A 13 -17.54 23.81 -15.62
CA GLY A 13 -17.66 22.89 -16.76
C GLY A 13 -18.47 21.63 -16.50
N THR A 14 -19.16 21.53 -15.36
CA THR A 14 -20.03 20.38 -15.01
C THR A 14 -21.38 20.85 -14.51
N PRO A 15 -22.44 20.02 -14.62
CA PRO A 15 -23.74 20.30 -14.02
C PRO A 15 -23.80 19.83 -12.55
N VAL A 16 -22.73 20.02 -11.80
CA VAL A 16 -22.60 19.55 -10.41
C VAL A 16 -22.47 20.75 -9.48
N VAL A 17 -23.23 20.72 -8.39
CA VAL A 17 -23.10 21.64 -7.27
C VAL A 17 -22.55 20.86 -6.07
N VAL A 18 -21.56 21.43 -5.41
CA VAL A 18 -20.95 20.86 -4.20
C VAL A 18 -21.10 21.83 -3.03
N PHE A 19 -21.22 21.26 -1.84
CA PHE A 19 -21.29 21.99 -0.58
C PHE A 19 -19.99 21.81 0.20
N GLU A 20 -19.70 22.73 1.10
CA GLU A 20 -18.49 22.71 1.94
C GLU A 20 -18.32 21.46 2.79
N ASP A 21 -19.43 20.81 3.16
CA ASP A 21 -19.45 19.58 3.95
C ASP A 21 -19.24 18.30 3.12
N GLY A 22 -19.11 18.44 1.81
CA GLY A 22 -18.95 17.32 0.88
C GLY A 22 -20.27 16.74 0.33
N PHE A 23 -21.40 17.41 0.59
CA PHE A 23 -22.68 17.07 -0.04
C PHE A 23 -22.66 17.51 -1.50
N VAL A 24 -23.26 16.71 -2.40
CA VAL A 24 -23.17 16.92 -3.85
C VAL A 24 -24.56 16.77 -4.47
N VAL A 25 -24.92 17.74 -5.31
CA VAL A 25 -26.13 17.68 -6.15
C VAL A 25 -25.70 17.45 -7.59
N THR A 26 -26.32 16.48 -8.25
CA THR A 26 -26.08 16.16 -9.67
C THR A 26 -27.41 16.02 -10.41
N PRO A 27 -27.45 16.08 -11.75
CA PRO A 27 -28.68 15.85 -12.50
C PRO A 27 -29.36 14.50 -12.24
N ARG A 28 -28.59 13.48 -11.84
CA ARG A 28 -29.09 12.15 -11.48
C ARG A 28 -29.60 12.07 -10.04
N HIS A 29 -29.11 12.94 -9.18
CA HIS A 29 -29.46 13.03 -7.76
C HIS A 29 -29.78 14.48 -7.42
N PRO A 30 -30.96 14.96 -7.84
CA PRO A 30 -31.34 16.38 -7.66
C PRO A 30 -31.60 16.73 -6.19
N THR A 31 -31.92 15.76 -5.34
CA THR A 31 -32.02 15.91 -3.88
C THR A 31 -30.67 15.92 -3.19
N GLY A 32 -29.60 15.60 -3.91
CA GLY A 32 -28.23 15.54 -3.40
C GLY A 32 -27.91 14.28 -2.57
N TYR A 33 -26.64 14.05 -2.36
CA TYR A 33 -26.10 12.94 -1.55
C TYR A 33 -24.59 13.15 -1.30
N PHE A 34 -23.99 12.39 -0.40
CA PHE A 34 -22.54 12.46 -0.13
C PHE A 34 -21.66 11.64 -1.09
N GLY A 35 -22.20 11.18 -2.19
CA GLY A 35 -21.52 10.24 -3.08
C GLY A 35 -21.52 8.79 -2.54
N TYR A 36 -21.15 7.84 -3.41
CA TYR A 36 -20.97 6.44 -3.02
C TYR A 36 -19.53 6.17 -2.58
N ILE A 37 -19.35 5.21 -1.69
CA ILE A 37 -18.02 4.78 -1.25
C ILE A 37 -17.48 3.73 -2.22
N ASP A 38 -16.36 4.03 -2.83
CA ASP A 38 -15.63 3.07 -3.66
C ASP A 38 -14.99 2.00 -2.76
N ARG A 39 -15.37 0.73 -2.96
CA ARG A 39 -14.97 -0.41 -2.12
C ARG A 39 -13.45 -0.68 -2.12
N TYR A 40 -12.76 -0.31 -3.19
CA TYR A 40 -11.32 -0.56 -3.35
C TYR A 40 -10.47 0.55 -2.73
N THR A 41 -10.90 1.79 -2.91
CA THR A 41 -10.14 2.95 -2.46
C THR A 41 -10.63 3.53 -1.13
N GLY A 42 -11.87 3.28 -0.75
CA GLY A 42 -12.54 3.84 0.43
C GLY A 42 -12.91 5.32 0.30
N TYR A 43 -12.66 5.94 -0.85
CA TYR A 43 -13.04 7.32 -1.11
C TYR A 43 -14.50 7.44 -1.58
N ARG A 44 -15.12 8.60 -1.30
CA ARG A 44 -16.41 8.94 -1.88
C ARG A 44 -16.25 9.44 -3.31
N LYS A 45 -17.09 8.92 -4.20
CA LYS A 45 -17.14 9.26 -5.63
C LYS A 45 -18.55 9.63 -6.06
N VAL A 46 -18.66 10.41 -7.12
CA VAL A 46 -19.90 10.71 -7.83
C VAL A 46 -19.71 10.47 -9.32
N SER A 47 -20.79 10.14 -10.01
CA SER A 47 -20.78 9.99 -11.46
C SER A 47 -21.13 11.31 -12.14
N VAL A 48 -20.19 11.85 -12.91
CA VAL A 48 -20.35 13.08 -13.70
C VAL A 48 -20.07 12.75 -15.16
N ARG A 49 -21.07 12.95 -16.04
CA ARG A 49 -20.95 12.64 -17.49
C ARG A 49 -20.35 11.25 -17.77
N ARG A 50 -20.84 10.22 -17.08
CA ARG A 50 -20.35 8.82 -17.18
C ARG A 50 -18.92 8.60 -16.66
N ARG A 51 -18.28 9.58 -16.04
CA ARG A 51 -16.97 9.45 -15.40
C ARG A 51 -17.14 9.46 -13.87
N SER A 52 -16.38 8.61 -13.20
CA SER A 52 -16.34 8.58 -11.74
C SER A 52 -15.32 9.60 -11.23
N VAL A 53 -15.78 10.55 -10.42
CA VAL A 53 -14.94 11.65 -9.90
C VAL A 53 -14.96 11.60 -8.37
N TYR A 54 -13.83 11.89 -7.75
CA TYR A 54 -13.71 11.94 -6.29
C TYR A 54 -14.36 13.20 -5.73
N VAL A 55 -15.16 13.05 -4.67
CA VAL A 55 -15.89 14.16 -4.03
C VAL A 55 -14.93 15.19 -3.45
N HIS A 56 -13.87 14.78 -2.74
CA HIS A 56 -12.87 15.71 -2.17
C HIS A 56 -12.22 16.61 -3.24
N ARG A 57 -12.01 16.09 -4.45
CA ARG A 57 -11.46 16.90 -5.55
C ARG A 57 -12.46 17.95 -6.02
N LEU A 58 -13.72 17.56 -6.20
CA LEU A 58 -14.79 18.48 -6.59
C LEU A 58 -14.99 19.61 -5.57
N VAL A 59 -15.00 19.27 -4.28
CA VAL A 59 -15.10 20.25 -3.20
C VAL A 59 -13.91 21.20 -3.24
N PHE A 60 -12.70 20.68 -3.26
CA PHE A 60 -11.50 21.50 -3.25
C PHE A 60 -11.44 22.44 -4.49
N GLU A 61 -11.67 21.90 -5.69
CA GLU A 61 -11.62 22.67 -6.94
C GLU A 61 -12.72 23.75 -7.00
N ALA A 62 -13.89 23.50 -6.42
CA ALA A 62 -14.98 24.48 -6.41
C ALA A 62 -14.73 25.63 -5.43
N PHE A 63 -14.15 25.36 -4.27
CA PHE A 63 -14.03 26.35 -3.20
C PHE A 63 -12.65 27.02 -3.12
N VAL A 64 -11.59 26.35 -3.51
CA VAL A 64 -10.24 26.87 -3.41
C VAL A 64 -9.70 27.25 -4.77
N ASN A 65 -9.27 26.30 -5.55
CA ASN A 65 -8.78 26.50 -6.92
C ASN A 65 -8.41 25.16 -7.58
N HIS A 66 -7.96 25.21 -8.82
CA HIS A 66 -7.37 24.07 -9.52
C HIS A 66 -6.21 23.47 -8.72
N ILE A 67 -6.17 22.14 -8.65
CA ILE A 67 -5.10 21.42 -7.96
C ILE A 67 -3.87 21.39 -8.88
N PRO A 68 -2.73 21.99 -8.47
CA PRO A 68 -1.52 22.01 -9.29
C PRO A 68 -1.03 20.60 -9.61
N SER A 69 -0.40 20.44 -10.78
CA SER A 69 0.19 19.16 -11.19
C SER A 69 1.25 18.68 -10.16
N GLY A 70 1.23 17.39 -9.82
CA GLY A 70 2.15 16.80 -8.86
C GLY A 70 1.74 16.93 -7.40
N LEU A 71 0.67 17.67 -7.09
CA LEU A 71 0.10 17.77 -5.75
C LEU A 71 -1.11 16.84 -5.59
N GLU A 72 -1.39 16.45 -4.35
CA GLU A 72 -2.49 15.58 -3.96
C GLU A 72 -3.34 16.25 -2.89
N ILE A 73 -4.61 15.85 -2.77
CA ILE A 73 -5.45 16.26 -1.64
C ILE A 73 -5.35 15.19 -0.56
N ASP A 74 -5.06 15.64 0.64
CA ASP A 74 -5.01 14.81 1.84
C ASP A 74 -6.17 15.16 2.78
N HIS A 75 -6.66 14.16 3.51
CA HIS A 75 -7.66 14.30 4.56
C HIS A 75 -6.94 14.46 5.90
N ILE A 76 -7.08 15.62 6.54
CA ILE A 76 -6.35 15.98 7.77
C ILE A 76 -6.60 14.96 8.89
N ASP A 77 -7.84 14.49 9.02
CA ASP A 77 -8.25 13.47 10.00
C ASP A 77 -7.93 12.02 9.56
N GLY A 78 -7.42 11.81 8.35
CA GLY A 78 -7.17 10.51 7.74
C GLY A 78 -8.43 9.77 7.28
N SER A 79 -9.64 10.35 7.44
CA SER A 79 -10.90 9.75 7.00
C SER A 79 -11.20 10.07 5.53
N ARG A 80 -11.12 9.08 4.66
CA ARG A 80 -11.39 9.22 3.22
C ARG A 80 -12.83 9.56 2.87
N THR A 81 -13.73 9.52 3.84
CA THR A 81 -15.16 9.82 3.67
C THR A 81 -15.54 11.19 4.19
N ASN A 82 -14.69 11.85 4.97
CA ASN A 82 -14.91 13.20 5.48
C ASN A 82 -14.38 14.24 4.49
N ASN A 83 -15.23 14.61 3.53
CA ASN A 83 -14.87 15.53 2.45
C ASN A 83 -15.20 17.00 2.76
N ARG A 84 -15.35 17.37 4.03
CA ARG A 84 -15.52 18.77 4.44
C ARG A 84 -14.32 19.58 3.99
N LEU A 85 -14.56 20.77 3.45
CA LEU A 85 -13.49 21.64 2.96
C LEU A 85 -12.42 21.91 4.03
N SER A 86 -12.84 22.15 5.28
CA SER A 86 -11.94 22.36 6.43
C SER A 86 -11.05 21.16 6.77
N ASN A 87 -11.40 19.97 6.27
CA ASN A 87 -10.64 18.73 6.46
C ASN A 87 -9.72 18.39 5.27
N LEU A 88 -9.70 19.22 4.23
CA LEU A 88 -8.93 18.98 3.02
C LEU A 88 -7.74 19.94 2.93
N ARG A 89 -6.57 19.40 2.57
CA ARG A 89 -5.36 20.18 2.31
C ARG A 89 -4.63 19.66 1.09
N VAL A 90 -3.87 20.54 0.43
CA VAL A 90 -2.98 20.17 -0.67
C VAL A 90 -1.61 19.83 -0.11
N VAL A 91 -1.06 18.73 -0.56
CA VAL A 91 0.24 18.21 -0.11
C VAL A 91 1.01 17.61 -1.30
N THR A 92 2.32 17.52 -1.15
CA THR A 92 3.14 16.72 -2.07
C THR A 92 2.90 15.22 -1.81
N LYS A 93 3.22 14.36 -2.79
CA LYS A 93 3.20 12.90 -2.61
C LYS A 93 4.04 12.44 -1.43
N ARG A 94 5.17 13.11 -1.18
CA ARG A 94 6.06 12.80 -0.06
C ARG A 94 5.39 13.11 1.29
N GLU A 95 4.82 14.28 1.43
CA GLU A 95 4.10 14.70 2.63
C GLU A 95 2.89 13.81 2.90
N ASN A 96 2.06 13.54 1.87
CA ASN A 96 0.93 12.63 1.98
C ASN A 96 1.34 11.23 2.45
N ALA A 97 2.46 10.73 1.93
CA ALA A 97 3.01 9.44 2.34
C ALA A 97 3.49 9.42 3.80
N VAL A 98 3.96 10.52 4.35
CA VAL A 98 4.46 10.63 5.74
C VAL A 98 3.33 10.92 6.72
N SER A 99 2.44 11.84 6.39
CA SER A 99 1.40 12.39 7.27
C SER A 99 0.23 11.42 7.52
N ASN A 100 0.01 10.45 6.61
CA ASN A 100 -1.12 9.53 6.75
C ASN A 100 -0.82 8.44 7.78
N PRO A 101 -1.43 8.46 9.00
CA PRO A 101 -1.14 7.51 10.08
C PRO A 101 -1.47 6.07 9.68
N ILE A 102 -2.48 5.86 8.81
CA ILE A 102 -2.84 4.54 8.29
C ILE A 102 -1.73 4.01 7.37
N SER A 103 -1.17 4.86 6.51
CA SER A 103 -0.06 4.51 5.63
C SER A 103 1.22 4.24 6.44
N ALA A 104 1.48 5.00 7.49
CA ALA A 104 2.58 4.78 8.41
C ALA A 104 2.44 3.45 9.16
N ALA A 105 1.25 3.15 9.70
CA ALA A 105 0.96 1.89 10.37
C ALA A 105 1.09 0.69 9.41
N ARG A 106 0.56 0.78 8.19
CA ARG A 106 0.69 -0.27 7.17
C ARG A 106 2.16 -0.51 6.78
N ARG A 107 2.98 0.54 6.66
CA ARG A 107 4.43 0.41 6.39
C ARG A 107 5.14 -0.28 7.54
N LEU A 108 4.83 0.05 8.79
CA LEU A 108 5.38 -0.60 9.98
C LEU A 108 5.04 -2.10 10.01
N VAL A 109 3.76 -2.45 9.74
CA VAL A 109 3.32 -3.85 9.69
C VAL A 109 4.02 -4.60 8.55
N ALA A 110 4.07 -4.02 7.34
CA ALA A 110 4.76 -4.61 6.20
C ALA A 110 6.26 -4.78 6.45
N SER A 111 6.91 -3.79 7.06
CA SER A 111 8.32 -3.87 7.45
C SER A 111 8.58 -4.99 8.45
N ARG A 112 7.74 -5.10 9.51
CA ARG A 112 7.84 -6.20 10.49
C ARG A 112 7.61 -7.56 9.86
N ALA A 113 6.64 -7.69 8.96
CA ALA A 113 6.37 -8.93 8.22
C ALA A 113 7.55 -9.33 7.33
N ASN A 114 8.17 -8.36 6.64
CA ASN A 114 9.35 -8.58 5.81
C ASN A 114 10.56 -9.00 6.65
N ILE A 115 10.79 -8.38 7.79
CA ILE A 115 11.86 -8.77 8.74
C ILE A 115 11.62 -10.19 9.26
N LYS A 116 10.37 -10.53 9.64
CA LYS A 116 10.01 -11.88 10.08
C LYS A 116 10.22 -12.92 8.97
N LYS A 117 9.83 -12.59 7.73
CA LYS A 117 10.04 -13.46 6.57
C LYS A 117 11.52 -13.64 6.24
N ALA A 118 12.33 -12.58 6.33
CA ALA A 118 13.78 -12.64 6.14
C ALA A 118 14.45 -13.50 7.21
N LYS A 119 14.10 -13.33 8.50
CA LYS A 119 14.59 -14.18 9.59
C LYS A 119 14.21 -15.64 9.41
N ALA A 120 12.95 -15.93 9.04
CA ALA A 120 12.50 -17.31 8.79
C ALA A 120 13.20 -17.96 7.60
N SER A 121 13.54 -17.17 6.57
CA SER A 121 14.33 -17.62 5.41
C SER A 121 15.79 -17.94 5.79
N GLN A 122 16.37 -17.24 6.76
CA GLN A 122 17.73 -17.48 7.26
C GLN A 122 17.81 -18.72 8.18
N LEU A 123 16.72 -19.12 8.80
CA LEU A 123 16.62 -20.29 9.70
C LEU A 123 16.17 -21.56 8.96
N ARG A 124 16.60 -21.76 7.71
CA ARG A 124 16.37 -23.04 7.03
C ARG A 124 17.55 -23.97 7.30
N PRO A 125 17.39 -24.98 8.18
CA PRO A 125 18.42 -25.96 8.42
C PRO A 125 18.77 -26.70 7.12
N VAL A 126 20.04 -26.98 6.94
CA VAL A 126 20.54 -27.73 5.78
C VAL A 126 21.38 -28.91 6.26
N VAL A 127 21.33 -29.98 5.49
CA VAL A 127 22.11 -31.20 5.75
C VAL A 127 23.08 -31.35 4.60
N CYS A 128 24.36 -31.63 4.93
CA CYS A 128 25.31 -32.10 3.95
C CYS A 128 25.69 -33.56 4.17
N LEU A 129 25.93 -34.25 3.08
CA LEU A 129 26.43 -35.61 3.05
C LEU A 129 27.74 -35.65 2.28
N SER A 130 28.82 -36.14 2.91
CA SER A 130 30.12 -36.36 2.27
C SER A 130 30.11 -37.66 1.45
N ASP A 131 31.11 -37.87 0.62
CA ASP A 131 31.30 -39.14 -0.11
C ASP A 131 31.67 -40.30 0.81
N SER A 132 32.21 -40.01 2.00
CA SER A 132 32.50 -41.00 3.05
C SER A 132 31.24 -41.43 3.83
N GLY A 133 30.06 -40.86 3.51
CA GLY A 133 28.81 -41.14 4.22
C GLY A 133 28.59 -40.31 5.49
N GLU A 134 29.50 -39.40 5.83
CA GLU A 134 29.36 -38.53 7.00
C GLU A 134 28.28 -37.48 6.75
N MET A 135 27.32 -37.35 7.68
CA MET A 135 26.22 -36.39 7.61
C MET A 135 26.40 -35.31 8.67
N LYS A 136 26.29 -34.04 8.26
CA LYS A 136 26.30 -32.88 9.16
C LYS A 136 25.05 -32.02 8.95
N VAL A 137 24.46 -31.55 10.05
CA VAL A 137 23.29 -30.67 10.06
C VAL A 137 23.72 -29.28 10.50
N PHE A 138 23.28 -28.25 9.75
CA PHE A 138 23.53 -26.85 10.07
C PHE A 138 22.20 -26.12 10.20
N GLN A 139 22.08 -25.24 11.19
CA GLN A 139 20.87 -24.46 11.43
C GLN A 139 20.65 -23.39 10.35
N THR A 140 21.72 -22.90 9.73
CA THR A 140 21.65 -21.92 8.64
C THR A 140 22.63 -22.29 7.51
N MET A 141 22.30 -21.82 6.28
CA MET A 141 23.23 -21.94 5.15
C MET A 141 24.54 -21.20 5.40
N LYS A 142 24.51 -20.11 6.17
CA LYS A 142 25.68 -19.31 6.51
C LYS A 142 26.66 -20.10 7.39
N ASP A 143 26.14 -20.85 8.37
CA ASP A 143 26.97 -21.72 9.22
C ASP A 143 27.55 -22.88 8.41
N ALA A 144 26.73 -23.46 7.52
CA ALA A 144 27.18 -24.50 6.60
C ALA A 144 28.30 -23.98 5.68
N ALA A 145 28.14 -22.81 5.10
CA ALA A 145 29.15 -22.17 4.24
C ALA A 145 30.49 -21.94 4.96
N ARG A 146 30.39 -21.41 6.16
CA ARG A 146 31.58 -21.16 7.01
C ARG A 146 32.27 -22.43 7.41
N SER A 147 31.56 -23.48 7.76
CA SER A 147 32.09 -24.76 8.21
C SER A 147 32.74 -25.59 7.08
N THR A 148 32.18 -25.51 5.87
CA THR A 148 32.60 -26.32 4.72
C THR A 148 33.42 -25.57 3.68
N GLY A 149 33.63 -24.25 3.84
CA GLY A 149 34.24 -23.40 2.84
C GLY A 149 33.43 -23.23 1.55
N THR A 150 32.18 -23.62 1.54
CA THR A 150 31.34 -23.63 0.34
C THR A 150 30.46 -22.36 0.30
N CYS A 151 30.35 -21.70 -0.84
CA CYS A 151 29.55 -20.51 -1.00
C CYS A 151 28.05 -20.81 -0.74
N GLU A 152 27.36 -19.94 0.04
CA GLU A 152 25.92 -20.07 0.36
C GLU A 152 25.04 -20.22 -0.88
N GLN A 153 25.37 -19.52 -1.97
CA GLN A 153 24.62 -19.61 -3.23
C GLN A 153 24.75 -21.01 -3.85
N SER A 154 25.89 -21.63 -3.78
CA SER A 154 26.12 -22.99 -4.27
C SER A 154 25.40 -24.02 -3.42
N ILE A 155 25.42 -23.88 -2.09
CA ILE A 155 24.62 -24.71 -1.16
C ILE A 155 23.13 -24.59 -1.50
N SER A 156 22.63 -23.37 -1.68
CA SER A 156 21.22 -23.12 -2.04
C SER A 156 20.84 -23.75 -3.40
N LYS A 157 21.71 -23.70 -4.40
CA LYS A 157 21.50 -24.35 -5.71
C LYS A 157 21.45 -25.87 -5.58
N ALA A 158 22.33 -26.44 -4.76
CA ALA A 158 22.37 -27.87 -4.51
C ALA A 158 21.12 -28.36 -3.76
N CYS A 159 20.70 -27.65 -2.68
CA CYS A 159 19.46 -27.96 -1.95
C CYS A 159 18.19 -27.86 -2.81
N ARG A 160 18.21 -27.04 -3.86
CA ARG A 160 17.10 -26.93 -4.85
C ARG A 160 17.21 -27.93 -6.01
N GLY A 161 18.25 -28.74 -6.01
CA GLY A 161 18.48 -29.71 -7.08
C GLY A 161 18.99 -29.13 -8.42
N ILE A 162 19.38 -27.85 -8.44
CA ILE A 162 19.90 -27.16 -9.65
C ILE A 162 21.30 -27.68 -10.00
N ILE A 163 22.09 -27.99 -8.98
CA ILE A 163 23.40 -28.64 -9.11
C ILE A 163 23.44 -29.87 -8.20
N LYS A 164 24.17 -30.89 -8.64
CA LYS A 164 24.24 -32.18 -7.92
C LYS A 164 25.02 -32.09 -6.61
N ARG A 165 26.03 -31.23 -6.55
CA ARG A 165 26.94 -31.07 -5.40
C ARG A 165 27.47 -29.64 -5.29
N ALA A 166 27.87 -29.24 -4.08
CA ALA A 166 28.57 -28.00 -3.83
C ALA A 166 29.67 -28.26 -2.79
N GLY A 167 30.93 -27.83 -3.05
CA GLY A 167 32.05 -28.02 -2.14
C GLY A 167 32.38 -29.49 -1.80
N GLY A 168 32.09 -30.44 -2.72
CA GLY A 168 32.32 -31.87 -2.49
C GLY A 168 31.16 -32.57 -1.76
N TYR A 169 30.15 -31.86 -1.31
CA TYR A 169 29.00 -32.40 -0.54
C TYR A 169 27.71 -32.44 -1.35
N LYS A 170 26.81 -33.42 -1.05
CA LYS A 170 25.40 -33.39 -1.43
C LYS A 170 24.63 -32.62 -0.36
N TRP A 171 23.72 -31.72 -0.78
CA TRP A 171 23.00 -30.84 0.12
C TRP A 171 21.51 -31.01 -0.02
N ASN A 172 20.81 -31.01 1.13
CA ASN A 172 19.35 -30.99 1.19
C ASN A 172 18.88 -30.05 2.30
N TYR A 173 17.65 -29.53 2.18
CA TYR A 173 16.99 -28.89 3.31
C TYR A 173 16.64 -29.96 4.35
N ASN A 174 16.95 -29.69 5.61
CA ASN A 174 16.45 -30.52 6.70
C ASN A 174 14.98 -30.17 6.92
N ARG A 175 14.09 -31.08 6.60
CA ARG A 175 12.64 -30.93 6.78
C ARG A 175 12.23 -31.27 8.20
#